data_14f90a7285c48144c23ec2336806452b
#
_entry.id   14f90a7285c48144c23ec2336806452b
#
_cell.length_a   1.000
_cell.length_b   1.000
_cell.length_c   1.000
_cell.angle_alpha   90.00
_cell.angle_beta   90.00
_cell.angle_gamma   90.00
#
_symmetry.space_group_name_H-M   'P 1'
#
loop_
_entity.id
_entity.type
_entity.pdbx_description
1 polymer ?
#
loop_
_entity_poly.entity_id
_entity_poly.type
_entity_poly.pdbx_seq_one_letter_code
_entity_poly.pdbx_strand_id
1 'polypeptide(L)'
;MGWIKKTALGLGGVVVLGALGGYVWFWGAPVGVNNYINKASLKMVTDSPEMLTYMGMIDNTPLDFHSDKLADYTKAQEDLSLEKLKKGRAGLDKYGPEGLEGQELLSWKITAWFFDDLLNQAKYEYSSYPINQLSGATVNLPQFLTDTHGIVSAKSVERYLSRVEEFGRVLSEMTVRVAEYRDNGVVAPDFIIEKVLVLSLIHI
;
A
#
# COMPACT_ATOMS: atom_id res chain seq x y z
N MET A 1 -32.04 40.50 -7.10
CA MET A 1 -32.19 39.27 -6.27
C MET A 1 -32.31 37.98 -7.09
N GLY A 2 -32.76 37.95 -8.33
CA GLY A 2 -32.89 36.76 -9.19
C GLY A 2 -31.56 36.19 -9.74
N TRP A 3 -30.54 37.02 -9.98
CA TRP A 3 -29.29 36.62 -10.59
C TRP A 3 -28.39 35.84 -9.59
N ILE A 4 -28.31 36.30 -8.34
CA ILE A 4 -27.55 35.63 -7.26
C ILE A 4 -28.11 34.22 -6.96
N LYS A 5 -29.45 34.05 -7.02
CA LYS A 5 -30.07 32.73 -6.86
C LYS A 5 -29.76 31.78 -8.02
N LYS A 6 -29.71 32.32 -9.26
CA LYS A 6 -29.38 31.51 -10.46
C LYS A 6 -27.89 31.08 -10.46
N THR A 7 -26.96 31.93 -10.04
CA THR A 7 -25.55 31.63 -9.90
C THR A 7 -25.29 30.63 -8.73
N ALA A 8 -25.97 30.78 -7.62
CA ALA A 8 -25.86 29.84 -6.48
C ALA A 8 -26.40 28.44 -6.84
N LEU A 9 -27.51 28.36 -7.58
CA LEU A 9 -28.06 27.12 -8.11
C LEU A 9 -27.13 26.46 -9.14
N GLY A 10 -26.49 27.24 -10.02
CA GLY A 10 -25.51 26.75 -10.99
C GLY A 10 -24.25 26.18 -10.31
N LEU A 11 -23.70 26.91 -9.33
CA LEU A 11 -22.55 26.44 -8.53
C LEU A 11 -22.89 25.19 -7.72
N GLY A 12 -24.06 25.15 -7.08
CA GLY A 12 -24.54 23.97 -6.36
C GLY A 12 -24.68 22.74 -7.28
N GLY A 13 -25.21 22.96 -8.49
CA GLY A 13 -25.31 21.88 -9.51
C GLY A 13 -23.93 21.33 -9.94
N VAL A 14 -22.95 22.20 -10.17
CA VAL A 14 -21.57 21.78 -10.52
C VAL A 14 -20.92 21.00 -9.40
N VAL A 15 -21.07 21.43 -8.14
CA VAL A 15 -20.54 20.74 -6.99
C VAL A 15 -21.18 19.34 -6.82
N VAL A 16 -22.50 19.25 -6.97
CA VAL A 16 -23.22 17.95 -6.89
C VAL A 16 -22.82 17.03 -8.03
N LEU A 17 -22.72 17.52 -9.26
CA LEU A 17 -22.27 16.70 -10.41
C LEU A 17 -20.81 16.29 -10.25
N GLY A 18 -19.94 17.14 -9.73
CA GLY A 18 -18.54 16.81 -9.41
C GLY A 18 -18.45 15.75 -8.32
N ALA A 19 -19.25 15.87 -7.26
CA ALA A 19 -19.31 14.87 -6.18
C ALA A 19 -19.87 13.52 -6.66
N LEU A 20 -20.94 13.54 -7.48
CA LEU A 20 -21.50 12.33 -8.09
C LEU A 20 -20.51 11.69 -9.07
N GLY A 21 -19.83 12.48 -9.90
CA GLY A 21 -18.78 12.00 -10.81
C GLY A 21 -17.62 11.38 -10.04
N GLY A 22 -17.16 12.02 -8.98
CA GLY A 22 -16.13 11.48 -8.07
C GLY A 22 -16.58 10.21 -7.37
N TYR A 23 -17.83 10.16 -6.89
CA TYR A 23 -18.41 8.97 -6.29
C TYR A 23 -18.46 7.79 -7.29
N VAL A 24 -19.00 8.02 -8.49
CA VAL A 24 -19.06 6.97 -9.53
C VAL A 24 -17.66 6.54 -9.97
N TRP A 25 -16.72 7.47 -10.07
CA TRP A 25 -15.32 7.15 -10.38
C TRP A 25 -14.66 6.30 -9.30
N PHE A 26 -14.90 6.61 -8.03
CA PHE A 26 -14.25 5.91 -6.90
C PHE A 26 -14.94 4.58 -6.56
N TRP A 27 -16.28 4.52 -6.55
CA TRP A 27 -17.06 3.34 -6.16
C TRP A 27 -17.72 2.59 -7.32
N GLY A 28 -17.91 3.25 -8.46
CA GLY A 28 -18.51 2.64 -9.66
C GLY A 28 -17.60 1.63 -10.36
N ALA A 29 -18.17 0.85 -11.27
CA ALA A 29 -17.39 -0.01 -12.16
C ALA A 29 -16.55 0.87 -13.11
N PRO A 30 -15.23 0.62 -13.26
CA PRO A 30 -14.40 1.38 -14.18
C PRO A 30 -14.86 1.20 -15.63
N VAL A 31 -14.86 2.29 -16.39
CA VAL A 31 -15.11 2.26 -17.82
C VAL A 31 -13.77 2.19 -18.56
N GLY A 32 -13.47 1.06 -19.18
CA GLY A 32 -12.21 0.82 -19.90
C GLY A 32 -11.06 0.34 -19.00
N VAL A 33 -10.07 -0.26 -19.62
CA VAL A 33 -8.93 -0.89 -18.97
C VAL A 33 -8.05 0.11 -18.20
N ASN A 34 -7.81 1.28 -18.76
CA ASN A 34 -6.96 2.30 -18.11
C ASN A 34 -7.56 2.79 -16.79
N ASN A 35 -8.89 3.02 -16.75
CA ASN A 35 -9.58 3.39 -15.51
C ASN A 35 -9.56 2.24 -14.49
N TYR A 36 -9.64 0.99 -14.95
CA TYR A 36 -9.49 -0.16 -14.08
C TYR A 36 -8.10 -0.21 -13.45
N ILE A 37 -7.04 -0.09 -14.26
CA ILE A 37 -5.65 -0.11 -13.80
C ILE A 37 -5.39 1.03 -12.81
N ASN A 38 -5.82 2.26 -13.13
CA ASN A 38 -5.65 3.41 -12.25
C ASN A 38 -6.35 3.19 -10.89
N LYS A 39 -7.56 2.63 -10.92
CA LYS A 39 -8.31 2.35 -9.68
C LYS A 39 -7.67 1.24 -8.86
N ALA A 40 -7.17 0.18 -9.50
CA ALA A 40 -6.47 -0.91 -8.84
C ALA A 40 -5.16 -0.41 -8.21
N SER A 41 -4.38 0.40 -8.93
CA SER A 41 -3.15 1.02 -8.43
C SER A 41 -3.42 1.95 -7.24
N LEU A 42 -4.46 2.79 -7.33
CA LEU A 42 -4.83 3.68 -6.23
C LEU A 42 -5.20 2.88 -4.97
N LYS A 43 -5.93 1.78 -5.12
CA LYS A 43 -6.26 0.91 -3.98
C LYS A 43 -5.02 0.29 -3.36
N MET A 44 -4.07 -0.21 -4.17
CA MET A 44 -2.81 -0.74 -3.66
C MET A 44 -2.05 0.30 -2.84
N VAL A 45 -1.96 1.53 -3.34
CA VAL A 45 -1.28 2.63 -2.65
C VAL A 45 -1.99 3.01 -1.35
N THR A 46 -3.32 3.14 -1.38
CA THR A 46 -4.10 3.55 -0.19
C THR A 46 -4.20 2.48 0.88
N ASP A 47 -3.91 1.23 0.56
CA ASP A 47 -3.87 0.12 1.52
C ASP A 47 -2.53 0.07 2.30
N SER A 48 -1.50 0.84 1.91
CA SER A 48 -0.20 0.91 2.58
C SER A 48 0.09 2.32 3.08
N PRO A 49 0.11 2.54 4.41
CA PRO A 49 0.49 3.83 5.00
C PRO A 49 1.88 4.31 4.57
N GLU A 50 2.84 3.40 4.48
CA GLU A 50 4.21 3.71 4.06
C GLU A 50 4.25 4.13 2.60
N MET A 51 3.51 3.44 1.71
CA MET A 51 3.47 3.78 0.29
C MET A 51 2.86 5.17 0.06
N LEU A 52 1.81 5.52 0.80
CA LEU A 52 1.24 6.87 0.75
C LEU A 52 2.26 7.93 1.14
N THR A 53 3.07 7.68 2.19
CA THR A 53 4.15 8.58 2.60
C THR A 53 5.27 8.63 1.56
N TYR A 54 5.67 7.51 0.95
CA TYR A 54 6.64 7.50 -0.16
C TYR A 54 6.18 8.35 -1.34
N MET A 55 4.89 8.36 -1.63
CA MET A 55 4.33 9.20 -2.69
C MET A 55 4.21 10.67 -2.32
N GLY A 56 4.15 11.02 -1.03
CA GLY A 56 4.10 12.38 -0.52
C GLY A 56 2.90 13.20 -1.00
N MET A 57 1.82 12.55 -1.45
CA MET A 57 0.70 13.25 -2.10
C MET A 57 -0.24 13.94 -1.13
N ILE A 58 -0.44 13.37 0.06
CA ILE A 58 -1.41 13.86 1.04
C ILE A 58 -0.81 14.08 2.43
N ASP A 59 0.49 13.84 2.60
CA ASP A 59 1.21 14.07 3.85
C ASP A 59 1.08 15.53 4.30
N ASN A 60 0.87 15.72 5.58
CA ASN A 60 0.73 17.05 6.20
C ASN A 60 -0.42 17.91 5.63
N THR A 61 -1.36 17.34 4.89
CA THR A 61 -2.59 17.98 4.43
C THR A 61 -3.77 17.66 5.36
N PRO A 62 -4.93 18.32 5.20
CA PRO A 62 -6.16 17.93 5.91
C PRO A 62 -6.65 16.50 5.59
N LEU A 63 -6.19 15.91 4.48
CA LEU A 63 -6.52 14.54 4.05
C LEU A 63 -5.53 13.50 4.53
N ASP A 64 -4.54 13.87 5.33
CA ASP A 64 -3.55 12.97 5.86
C ASP A 64 -4.14 12.09 6.98
N PHE A 65 -4.51 10.88 6.62
CA PHE A 65 -5.10 9.87 7.51
C PHE A 65 -4.14 8.71 7.83
N HIS A 66 -2.89 8.75 7.32
CA HIS A 66 -2.00 7.58 7.26
C HIS A 66 -0.64 7.80 7.90
N SER A 67 -0.15 9.05 7.98
CA SER A 67 1.25 9.30 8.36
C SER A 67 1.56 9.08 9.86
N ASP A 68 0.55 8.71 10.64
CA ASP A 68 0.65 8.25 12.03
C ASP A 68 0.65 6.71 12.18
N LYS A 69 0.58 5.96 11.07
CA LYS A 69 0.37 4.51 11.05
C LYS A 69 1.47 3.77 10.31
N LEU A 70 1.64 2.50 10.69
CA LEU A 70 2.41 1.51 9.95
C LEU A 70 1.49 0.39 9.44
N ALA A 71 1.91 -0.32 8.41
CA ALA A 71 1.20 -1.46 7.88
C ALA A 71 1.08 -2.58 8.93
N ASP A 72 0.13 -3.47 8.71
CA ASP A 72 -0.08 -4.68 9.47
C ASP A 72 0.76 -5.81 8.83
N TYR A 73 1.60 -6.46 9.63
CA TYR A 73 2.52 -7.51 9.22
C TYR A 73 2.04 -8.92 9.60
N THR A 74 0.77 -9.05 9.98
CA THR A 74 0.17 -10.33 10.35
C THR A 74 -0.08 -11.22 9.12
N LYS A 75 -0.13 -12.54 9.35
CA LYS A 75 -0.53 -13.51 8.33
C LYS A 75 -1.93 -13.23 7.79
N ALA A 76 -2.86 -12.79 8.64
CA ALA A 76 -4.21 -12.44 8.24
C ALA A 76 -4.24 -11.30 7.22
N GLN A 77 -3.38 -10.29 7.39
CA GLN A 77 -3.27 -9.18 6.43
C GLN A 77 -2.60 -9.63 5.12
N GLU A 78 -1.62 -10.52 5.21
CA GLU A 78 -1.00 -11.12 4.01
C GLU A 78 -2.03 -11.91 3.19
N ASP A 79 -2.83 -12.75 3.84
CA ASP A 79 -3.90 -13.53 3.19
C ASP A 79 -4.96 -12.60 2.56
N LEU A 80 -5.35 -11.54 3.27
CA LEU A 80 -6.26 -10.52 2.73
C LEU A 80 -5.67 -9.83 1.50
N SER A 81 -4.38 -9.52 1.52
CA SER A 81 -3.67 -8.90 0.39
C SER A 81 -3.62 -9.84 -0.82
N LEU A 82 -3.37 -11.13 -0.59
CA LEU A 82 -3.41 -12.16 -1.62
C LEU A 82 -4.81 -12.30 -2.24
N GLU A 83 -5.87 -12.27 -1.42
CA GLU A 83 -7.25 -12.28 -1.93
C GLU A 83 -7.59 -11.04 -2.75
N LYS A 84 -7.13 -9.86 -2.33
CA LYS A 84 -7.25 -8.62 -3.11
C LYS A 84 -6.52 -8.72 -4.44
N LEU A 85 -5.33 -9.31 -4.45
CA LEU A 85 -4.54 -9.53 -5.66
C LEU A 85 -5.26 -10.46 -6.64
N LYS A 86 -5.79 -11.60 -6.18
CA LYS A 86 -6.61 -12.52 -6.98
C LYS A 86 -7.82 -11.82 -7.58
N LYS A 87 -8.55 -11.04 -6.78
CA LYS A 87 -9.70 -10.25 -7.25
C LYS A 87 -9.29 -9.18 -8.27
N GLY A 88 -8.12 -8.55 -8.06
CA GLY A 88 -7.54 -7.60 -8.99
C GLY A 88 -7.24 -8.25 -10.34
N ARG A 89 -6.59 -9.41 -10.36
CA ARG A 89 -6.31 -10.15 -11.58
C ARG A 89 -7.58 -10.56 -12.34
N ALA A 90 -8.54 -11.17 -11.63
CA ALA A 90 -9.83 -11.56 -12.20
C ALA A 90 -10.66 -10.35 -12.68
N GLY A 91 -10.51 -9.20 -12.05
CA GLY A 91 -11.14 -7.96 -12.49
C GLY A 91 -10.55 -7.43 -13.79
N LEU A 92 -9.22 -7.56 -13.98
CA LEU A 92 -8.54 -7.16 -15.21
C LEU A 92 -9.00 -8.02 -16.43
N ASP A 93 -9.26 -9.32 -16.21
CA ASP A 93 -9.72 -10.23 -17.26
C ASP A 93 -11.05 -9.82 -17.91
N LYS A 94 -11.89 -9.08 -17.17
CA LYS A 94 -13.16 -8.56 -17.71
C LYS A 94 -12.97 -7.55 -18.84
N TYR A 95 -11.78 -6.97 -18.94
CA TYR A 95 -11.42 -6.01 -19.97
C TYR A 95 -10.62 -6.65 -21.09
N GLY A 96 -10.33 -7.96 -21.03
CA GLY A 96 -9.64 -8.81 -22.02
C GLY A 96 -8.59 -8.12 -22.87
N PRO A 97 -7.72 -8.82 -23.60
CA PRO A 97 -6.88 -8.18 -24.61
C PRO A 97 -7.64 -7.93 -25.93
N GLU A 98 -8.80 -8.56 -26.11
CA GLU A 98 -9.59 -8.51 -27.35
C GLU A 98 -10.15 -7.11 -27.58
N GLY A 99 -9.80 -6.51 -28.72
CA GLY A 99 -10.23 -5.15 -29.07
C GLY A 99 -9.41 -4.03 -28.45
N LEU A 100 -8.38 -4.36 -27.63
CA LEU A 100 -7.41 -3.37 -27.15
C LEU A 100 -6.27 -3.23 -28.16
N GLU A 101 -5.83 -1.99 -28.40
CA GLU A 101 -4.74 -1.67 -29.32
C GLU A 101 -3.73 -0.71 -28.67
N GLY A 102 -2.54 -0.60 -29.27
CA GLY A 102 -1.53 0.38 -28.89
C GLY A 102 -1.20 0.36 -27.39
N GLN A 103 -1.31 1.54 -26.77
CA GLN A 103 -0.94 1.73 -25.35
C GLN A 103 -1.88 1.00 -24.38
N GLU A 104 -3.15 0.86 -24.71
CA GLU A 104 -4.11 0.15 -23.85
C GLU A 104 -3.80 -1.34 -23.76
N LEU A 105 -3.51 -1.97 -24.90
CA LEU A 105 -3.08 -3.36 -24.95
C LEU A 105 -1.76 -3.58 -24.20
N LEU A 106 -0.80 -2.66 -24.35
CA LEU A 106 0.48 -2.74 -23.63
C LEU A 106 0.26 -2.63 -22.12
N SER A 107 -0.54 -1.66 -21.67
CA SER A 107 -0.88 -1.49 -20.26
C SER A 107 -1.58 -2.71 -19.68
N TRP A 108 -2.51 -3.29 -20.42
CA TRP A 108 -3.18 -4.53 -20.02
C TRP A 108 -2.18 -5.68 -19.84
N LYS A 109 -1.30 -5.90 -20.83
CA LYS A 109 -0.29 -6.98 -20.80
C LYS A 109 0.68 -6.82 -19.63
N ILE A 110 1.18 -5.61 -19.39
CA ILE A 110 2.09 -5.34 -18.27
C ILE A 110 1.39 -5.59 -16.94
N THR A 111 0.17 -5.11 -16.79
CA THR A 111 -0.60 -5.28 -15.56
C THR A 111 -0.97 -6.75 -15.32
N ALA A 112 -1.35 -7.48 -16.36
CA ALA A 112 -1.63 -8.91 -16.27
C ALA A 112 -0.38 -9.67 -15.82
N TRP A 113 0.75 -9.43 -16.49
CA TRP A 113 2.04 -10.03 -16.12
C TRP A 113 2.41 -9.72 -14.66
N PHE A 114 2.26 -8.46 -14.24
CA PHE A 114 2.56 -8.04 -12.86
C PHE A 114 1.69 -8.79 -11.82
N PHE A 115 0.38 -8.90 -12.06
CA PHE A 115 -0.49 -9.67 -11.18
C PHE A 115 -0.12 -11.15 -11.17
N ASP A 116 0.13 -11.74 -12.34
CA ASP A 116 0.47 -13.16 -12.48
C ASP A 116 1.82 -13.47 -11.79
N ASP A 117 2.79 -12.57 -11.88
CA ASP A 117 4.08 -12.69 -11.21
C ASP A 117 3.93 -12.63 -9.69
N LEU A 118 3.20 -11.66 -9.14
CA LEU A 118 2.92 -11.59 -7.70
C LEU A 118 2.16 -12.82 -7.18
N LEU A 119 1.16 -13.31 -7.93
CA LEU A 119 0.43 -14.52 -7.59
C LEU A 119 1.30 -15.77 -7.66
N ASN A 120 2.27 -15.79 -8.58
CA ASN A 120 3.24 -16.86 -8.65
C ASN A 120 4.23 -16.83 -7.49
N GLN A 121 4.72 -15.66 -7.11
CA GLN A 121 5.59 -15.48 -5.95
C GLN A 121 4.91 -15.92 -4.65
N ALA A 122 3.62 -15.63 -4.48
CA ALA A 122 2.84 -16.04 -3.32
C ALA A 122 2.76 -17.57 -3.10
N LYS A 123 3.07 -18.38 -4.12
CA LYS A 123 3.17 -19.84 -3.98
C LYS A 123 4.41 -20.29 -3.19
N TYR A 124 5.39 -19.42 -3.05
CA TYR A 124 6.66 -19.67 -2.41
C TYR A 124 6.76 -18.89 -1.08
N GLU A 125 5.71 -18.95 -0.28
CA GLU A 125 5.58 -18.20 0.98
C GLU A 125 6.83 -18.31 1.86
N TYR A 126 7.39 -19.51 2.00
CA TYR A 126 8.55 -19.79 2.85
C TYR A 126 9.90 -19.71 2.12
N SER A 127 9.98 -19.04 0.95
CA SER A 127 11.24 -18.94 0.18
C SER A 127 12.16 -17.82 0.64
N SER A 128 11.68 -16.92 1.50
CA SER A 128 12.46 -15.82 2.07
C SER A 128 12.35 -15.82 3.59
N TYR A 129 13.25 -15.13 4.26
CA TYR A 129 13.19 -14.98 5.71
C TYR A 129 12.43 -13.71 6.08
N PRO A 130 11.47 -13.77 7.03
CA PRO A 130 10.71 -12.60 7.47
C PRO A 130 11.61 -11.48 8.03
N ILE A 131 12.73 -11.87 8.64
CA ILE A 131 13.75 -10.97 9.17
C ILE A 131 15.09 -11.33 8.51
N ASN A 132 15.73 -10.35 7.88
CA ASN A 132 17.06 -10.49 7.29
C ASN A 132 17.82 -9.15 7.34
N GLN A 133 19.14 -9.20 7.09
CA GLN A 133 20.02 -8.04 7.21
C GLN A 133 19.94 -7.04 6.03
N LEU A 134 19.26 -7.38 4.94
CA LEU A 134 19.18 -6.54 3.75
C LEU A 134 17.83 -5.85 3.64
N SER A 135 16.77 -6.55 4.01
CA SER A 135 15.40 -6.07 3.91
C SER A 135 14.57 -6.74 5.01
N GLY A 136 13.70 -6.02 5.62
CA GLY A 136 12.86 -6.51 6.68
C GLY A 136 12.43 -5.34 7.56
N ALA A 137 11.40 -5.52 8.37
CA ALA A 137 10.85 -4.45 9.18
C ALA A 137 11.91 -3.83 10.12
N THR A 138 12.83 -4.64 10.66
CA THR A 138 13.90 -4.19 11.56
C THR A 138 14.89 -3.22 10.93
N VAL A 139 15.08 -3.27 9.61
CA VAL A 139 15.97 -2.38 8.87
C VAL A 139 15.17 -1.28 8.17
N ASN A 140 14.10 -1.66 7.47
CA ASN A 140 13.35 -0.75 6.61
C ASN A 140 12.56 0.29 7.40
N LEU A 141 11.99 -0.04 8.57
CA LEU A 141 11.17 0.91 9.31
C LEU A 141 11.98 2.08 9.91
N PRO A 142 13.13 1.86 10.58
CA PRO A 142 13.96 2.98 11.01
C PRO A 142 14.41 3.85 9.84
N GLN A 143 14.88 3.25 8.74
CA GLN A 143 15.29 3.97 7.54
C GLN A 143 14.11 4.75 6.92
N PHE A 144 12.94 4.15 6.81
CA PHE A 144 11.74 4.83 6.32
C PHE A 144 11.40 6.07 7.15
N LEU A 145 11.49 5.98 8.47
CA LEU A 145 11.22 7.12 9.34
C LEU A 145 12.26 8.23 9.18
N THR A 146 13.54 7.89 9.05
CA THR A 146 14.62 8.88 8.92
C THR A 146 14.65 9.54 7.54
N ASP A 147 14.39 8.77 6.50
CA ASP A 147 14.62 9.22 5.12
C ASP A 147 13.35 9.75 4.44
N THR A 148 12.17 9.28 4.87
CA THR A 148 10.92 9.52 4.14
C THR A 148 9.89 10.30 4.96
N HIS A 149 9.78 10.09 6.28
CA HIS A 149 8.80 10.79 7.09
C HIS A 149 9.20 12.25 7.29
N GLY A 150 8.53 13.18 6.58
CA GLY A 150 8.83 14.61 6.66
C GLY A 150 8.36 15.25 7.96
N ILE A 151 9.29 15.84 8.71
CA ILE A 151 8.99 16.63 9.93
C ILE A 151 8.95 18.11 9.56
N VAL A 152 7.75 18.68 9.41
CA VAL A 152 7.53 20.05 8.95
C VAL A 152 6.66 20.89 9.93
N SER A 153 6.10 20.26 10.96
CA SER A 153 5.21 20.90 11.95
C SER A 153 5.19 20.10 13.25
N ALA A 154 4.66 20.69 14.34
CA ALA A 154 4.43 19.96 15.59
C ALA A 154 3.57 18.70 15.37
N LYS A 155 2.55 18.80 14.52
CA LYS A 155 1.68 17.65 14.18
C LYS A 155 2.44 16.54 13.44
N SER A 156 3.38 16.85 12.57
CA SER A 156 4.20 15.81 11.92
C SER A 156 5.18 15.15 12.90
N VAL A 157 5.63 15.86 13.93
CA VAL A 157 6.39 15.26 15.05
C VAL A 157 5.54 14.27 15.83
N GLU A 158 4.30 14.63 16.19
CA GLU A 158 3.38 13.73 16.88
C GLU A 158 3.14 12.45 16.07
N ARG A 159 2.92 12.57 14.77
CA ARG A 159 2.73 11.43 13.85
C ARG A 159 3.99 10.57 13.72
N TYR A 160 5.16 11.19 13.69
CA TYR A 160 6.43 10.46 13.71
C TYR A 160 6.55 9.63 14.99
N LEU A 161 6.26 10.22 16.16
CA LEU A 161 6.30 9.52 17.45
C LEU A 161 5.28 8.38 17.49
N SER A 162 4.07 8.58 16.96
CA SER A 162 3.06 7.51 16.84
C SER A 162 3.59 6.31 16.03
N ARG A 163 4.31 6.56 14.94
CA ARG A 163 4.95 5.48 14.17
C ARG A 163 6.08 4.78 14.94
N VAL A 164 6.84 5.52 15.74
CA VAL A 164 7.86 4.89 16.62
C VAL A 164 7.20 3.98 17.66
N GLU A 165 6.09 4.39 18.24
CA GLU A 165 5.31 3.57 19.18
C GLU A 165 4.76 2.29 18.51
N GLU A 166 4.35 2.37 17.25
CA GLU A 166 3.90 1.22 16.46
C GLU A 166 4.98 0.16 16.21
N PHE A 167 6.27 0.48 16.35
CA PHE A 167 7.36 -0.50 16.19
C PHE A 167 7.22 -1.70 17.11
N GLY A 168 6.75 -1.50 18.35
CA GLY A 168 6.52 -2.59 19.29
C GLY A 168 5.49 -3.60 18.77
N ARG A 169 4.41 -3.11 18.16
CA ARG A 169 3.39 -3.94 17.51
C ARG A 169 3.98 -4.70 16.33
N VAL A 170 4.62 -3.99 15.39
CA VAL A 170 5.20 -4.60 14.20
C VAL A 170 6.23 -5.67 14.55
N LEU A 171 7.13 -5.41 15.50
CA LEU A 171 8.13 -6.39 15.94
C LEU A 171 7.49 -7.62 16.60
N SER A 172 6.38 -7.43 17.33
CA SER A 172 5.62 -8.56 17.89
C SER A 172 4.97 -9.41 16.79
N GLU A 173 4.36 -8.79 15.79
CA GLU A 173 3.80 -9.48 14.63
C GLU A 173 4.88 -10.25 13.86
N MET A 174 6.03 -9.63 13.61
CA MET A 174 7.18 -10.28 12.97
C MET A 174 7.72 -11.46 13.78
N THR A 175 7.71 -11.37 15.11
CA THR A 175 8.12 -12.48 15.98
C THR A 175 7.21 -13.69 15.81
N VAL A 176 5.89 -13.47 15.71
CA VAL A 176 4.91 -14.53 15.41
C VAL A 176 5.19 -15.14 14.04
N ARG A 177 5.47 -14.32 13.01
CA ARG A 177 5.82 -14.82 11.67
C ARG A 177 7.10 -15.65 11.66
N VAL A 178 8.15 -15.22 12.36
CA VAL A 178 9.41 -15.98 12.48
C VAL A 178 9.16 -17.35 13.14
N ALA A 179 8.31 -17.40 14.18
CA ALA A 179 7.95 -18.67 14.82
C ALA A 179 7.19 -19.60 13.85
N GLU A 180 6.25 -19.06 13.08
CA GLU A 180 5.52 -19.81 12.05
C GLU A 180 6.46 -20.38 10.97
N TYR A 181 7.43 -19.61 10.48
CA TYR A 181 8.43 -20.09 9.51
C TYR A 181 9.28 -21.22 10.11
N ARG A 182 9.76 -21.05 11.35
CA ARG A 182 10.48 -22.10 12.07
C ARG A 182 9.66 -23.39 12.18
N ASP A 183 8.39 -23.29 12.53
CA ASP A 183 7.50 -24.45 12.69
C ASP A 183 7.22 -25.16 11.35
N ASN A 184 7.40 -24.45 10.23
CA ASN A 184 7.41 -24.99 8.87
C ASN A 184 8.80 -25.41 8.37
N GLY A 185 9.79 -25.45 9.25
CA GLY A 185 11.15 -25.94 8.94
C GLY A 185 12.05 -24.92 8.24
N VAL A 186 11.62 -23.64 8.19
CA VAL A 186 12.40 -22.56 7.57
C VAL A 186 13.04 -21.70 8.66
N VAL A 187 14.35 -21.82 8.80
CA VAL A 187 15.15 -21.08 9.77
C VAL A 187 16.25 -20.32 9.02
N ALA A 188 16.41 -19.03 9.32
CA ALA A 188 17.49 -18.24 8.75
C ALA A 188 18.85 -18.79 9.25
N PRO A 189 19.90 -18.82 8.41
CA PRO A 189 21.26 -19.15 8.84
C PRO A 189 21.75 -18.23 9.95
N ASP A 190 22.58 -18.78 10.86
CA ASP A 190 23.09 -18.06 12.04
C ASP A 190 23.71 -16.72 11.71
N PHE A 191 24.50 -16.63 10.61
CA PHE A 191 25.13 -15.38 10.20
C PHE A 191 24.13 -14.27 9.82
N ILE A 192 22.94 -14.64 9.34
CA ILE A 192 21.85 -13.67 9.05
C ILE A 192 21.31 -13.14 10.38
N ILE A 193 21.03 -14.05 11.32
CA ILE A 193 20.49 -13.69 12.65
C ILE A 193 21.49 -12.78 13.39
N GLU A 194 22.78 -13.14 13.42
CA GLU A 194 23.84 -12.34 14.03
C GLU A 194 23.89 -10.92 13.43
N LYS A 195 23.84 -10.80 12.11
CA LYS A 195 23.84 -9.48 11.45
C LYS A 195 22.60 -8.65 11.75
N VAL A 196 21.42 -9.27 11.81
CA VAL A 196 20.19 -8.58 12.21
C VAL A 196 20.30 -8.05 13.64
N LEU A 197 20.82 -8.85 14.58
CA LEU A 197 21.03 -8.43 15.96
C LEU A 197 21.98 -7.23 16.06
N VAL A 198 23.10 -7.27 15.33
CA VAL A 198 24.05 -6.13 15.28
C VAL A 198 23.38 -4.87 14.72
N LEU A 199 22.63 -4.99 13.63
CA LEU A 199 21.93 -3.84 13.03
C LEU A 199 20.86 -3.26 13.96
N SER A 200 20.13 -4.13 14.67
CA SER A 200 19.11 -3.69 15.64
C SER A 200 19.72 -2.89 16.80
N LEU A 201 20.96 -3.22 17.20
CA LEU A 201 21.67 -2.47 18.26
C LEU A 201 22.22 -1.12 17.80
N ILE A 202 22.47 -0.93 16.49
CA ILE A 202 22.94 0.33 15.94
C ILE A 202 21.83 1.39 15.94
N HIS A 203 20.57 0.97 15.88
CA HIS A 203 19.41 1.86 15.85
C HIS A 203 18.80 2.14 17.26
N ILE A 204 19.37 1.59 18.31
CA ILE A 204 19.02 1.86 19.70
C ILE A 204 19.98 2.91 20.28
#